data_82645e3a0e0e4b298554c6bb0a298e31
#
_entry.id   82645e3a0e0e4b298554c6bb0a298e31
#
_cell.length_a   1.000
_cell.length_b   1.000
_cell.length_c   1.000
_cell.angle_alpha   90.00
_cell.angle_beta   90.00
_cell.angle_gamma   90.00
#
_symmetry.space_group_name_H-M   'P 1'
#
loop_
_entity.id
_entity.type
_entity.pdbx_description
1 polymer ?
#
loop_
_entity_poly.entity_id
_entity_poly.type
_entity_poly.pdbx_seq_one_letter_code
_entity_poly.pdbx_strand_id
1 'polypeptide(L)'
;MKKIISILFIIVVSFTNKLSAQDNPLIKRISEGDKSAKITMIAYESLTCGHCADFHKNVYPSLKMDFIEKGLVRIEFRHFPLDIAALNASKIGQCNNDGNPDVLNILFSGQKKWAKGKTPEEAKKYLKKFLKDEGVNVNFEKCLNDKNIEDYILNDRIEGVKKFKVNAT
;
A
#
# COMPACT_ATOMS: atom_id res chain seq x y z
N MET A 1 -40.55 35.13 -49.93
CA MET A 1 -39.15 34.83 -49.65
C MET A 1 -39.05 34.48 -48.11
N LYS A 2 -39.10 33.18 -47.76
CA LYS A 2 -39.06 32.74 -46.40
C LYS A 2 -37.61 32.41 -46.08
N LYS A 3 -37.00 33.12 -45.08
CA LYS A 3 -35.66 32.84 -44.57
C LYS A 3 -35.77 31.72 -43.54
N ILE A 4 -35.18 30.57 -43.84
CA ILE A 4 -35.03 29.44 -42.95
C ILE A 4 -33.76 29.70 -42.11
N ILE A 5 -33.94 30.00 -40.83
CA ILE A 5 -32.84 30.12 -39.86
C ILE A 5 -32.53 28.70 -39.33
N SER A 6 -31.41 28.15 -39.78
CA SER A 6 -30.91 26.86 -39.33
C SER A 6 -30.18 27.07 -37.98
N ILE A 7 -30.82 26.66 -36.89
CA ILE A 7 -30.20 26.70 -35.57
C ILE A 7 -29.33 25.43 -35.41
N LEU A 8 -28.03 25.62 -35.49
CA LEU A 8 -27.03 24.57 -35.27
C LEU A 8 -26.91 24.33 -33.74
N PHE A 9 -27.50 23.24 -33.25
CA PHE A 9 -27.39 22.84 -31.86
C PHE A 9 -26.03 22.14 -31.66
N ILE A 10 -25.04 22.85 -31.13
CA ILE A 10 -23.74 22.26 -30.73
C ILE A 10 -23.94 21.55 -29.40
N ILE A 11 -24.06 20.22 -29.45
CA ILE A 11 -24.03 19.39 -28.24
C ILE A 11 -22.58 19.30 -27.78
N VAL A 12 -22.22 20.09 -26.78
CA VAL A 12 -20.95 19.94 -26.06
C VAL A 12 -21.10 18.74 -25.12
N VAL A 13 -20.64 17.58 -25.57
CA VAL A 13 -20.51 16.40 -24.70
C VAL A 13 -19.30 16.61 -23.79
N SER A 14 -19.56 17.10 -22.57
CA SER A 14 -18.55 17.18 -21.54
C SER A 14 -18.19 15.77 -21.09
N PHE A 15 -17.11 15.20 -21.63
CA PHE A 15 -16.49 14.02 -21.09
C PHE A 15 -15.86 14.38 -19.73
N THR A 16 -16.61 14.21 -18.66
CA THR A 16 -16.03 14.17 -17.32
C THR A 16 -15.25 12.88 -17.20
N ASN A 17 -13.95 12.92 -17.50
CA ASN A 17 -13.03 11.86 -17.12
C ASN A 17 -13.04 11.78 -15.59
N LYS A 18 -13.85 10.87 -15.03
CA LYS A 18 -13.65 10.41 -13.69
C LYS A 18 -12.30 9.68 -13.70
N LEU A 19 -11.27 10.35 -13.20
CA LEU A 19 -9.99 9.74 -12.89
C LEU A 19 -10.24 8.81 -11.68
N SER A 20 -10.83 7.66 -11.96
CA SER A 20 -10.89 6.55 -11.01
C SER A 20 -9.45 6.10 -10.82
N ALA A 21 -8.97 6.10 -9.59
CA ALA A 21 -7.72 5.40 -9.26
C ALA A 21 -7.91 3.97 -9.77
N GLN A 22 -7.20 3.62 -10.83
CA GLN A 22 -7.33 2.35 -11.49
C GLN A 22 -6.59 1.35 -10.63
N ASP A 23 -7.34 0.62 -9.78
CA ASP A 23 -6.79 -0.56 -9.11
C ASP A 23 -6.25 -1.48 -10.20
N ASN A 24 -4.93 -1.62 -10.26
CA ASN A 24 -4.32 -2.58 -11.18
C ASN A 24 -4.77 -3.98 -10.72
N PRO A 25 -5.58 -4.73 -11.51
CA PRO A 25 -6.16 -6.00 -11.08
C PRO A 25 -5.09 -7.07 -10.78
N LEU A 26 -3.84 -6.82 -11.18
CA LEU A 26 -2.70 -7.70 -10.93
C LEU A 26 -2.05 -7.45 -9.56
N ILE A 27 -2.34 -6.32 -8.90
CA ILE A 27 -1.76 -5.98 -7.60
C ILE A 27 -2.84 -6.18 -6.53
N LYS A 28 -2.67 -7.22 -5.72
CA LYS A 28 -3.63 -7.56 -4.68
C LYS A 28 -3.44 -6.67 -3.44
N ARG A 29 -4.57 -6.21 -2.88
CA ARG A 29 -4.58 -5.54 -1.58
C ARG A 29 -4.09 -6.49 -0.48
N ILE A 30 -3.09 -6.07 0.29
CA ILE A 30 -2.65 -6.83 1.45
C ILE A 30 -3.73 -6.72 2.53
N SER A 31 -4.25 -7.86 2.95
CA SER A 31 -5.34 -7.90 3.93
C SER A 31 -5.42 -9.23 4.62
N GLU A 32 -6.02 -9.25 5.81
CA GLU A 32 -6.29 -10.48 6.55
C GLU A 32 -7.70 -10.45 7.14
N GLY A 33 -8.31 -11.62 7.27
CA GLY A 33 -9.66 -11.82 7.78
C GLY A 33 -10.70 -12.11 6.70
N ASP A 34 -11.90 -12.44 7.15
CA ASP A 34 -13.02 -12.81 6.29
C ASP A 34 -13.49 -11.61 5.46
N LYS A 35 -13.68 -11.82 4.16
CA LYS A 35 -14.21 -10.79 3.24
C LYS A 35 -15.65 -10.39 3.58
N SER A 36 -16.39 -11.25 4.27
CA SER A 36 -17.76 -11.00 4.74
C SER A 36 -17.82 -10.35 6.13
N ALA A 37 -16.67 -10.10 6.79
CA ALA A 37 -16.64 -9.41 8.08
C ALA A 37 -17.35 -8.05 8.01
N LYS A 38 -18.20 -7.78 8.99
CA LYS A 38 -19.00 -6.54 9.02
C LYS A 38 -18.14 -5.28 9.24
N ILE A 39 -16.95 -5.44 9.81
CA ILE A 39 -16.03 -4.34 10.10
C ILE A 39 -14.79 -4.52 9.26
N THR A 40 -14.45 -3.50 8.47
CA THR A 40 -13.15 -3.42 7.79
C THR A 40 -12.33 -2.33 8.46
N MET A 41 -11.22 -2.72 9.07
CA MET A 41 -10.19 -1.82 9.58
C MET A 41 -9.21 -1.51 8.45
N ILE A 42 -8.88 -0.23 8.24
CA ILE A 42 -7.85 0.19 7.28
C ILE A 42 -6.68 0.76 8.08
N ALA A 43 -5.52 0.12 7.97
CA ALA A 43 -4.29 0.57 8.59
C ALA A 43 -3.39 1.23 7.54
N TYR A 44 -3.16 2.54 7.67
CA TYR A 44 -2.16 3.26 6.87
C TYR A 44 -0.83 3.24 7.58
N GLU A 45 0.19 2.65 6.96
CA GLU A 45 1.44 2.31 7.62
C GLU A 45 2.67 2.68 6.80
N SER A 46 3.72 3.10 7.51
CA SER A 46 5.06 3.26 6.96
C SER A 46 6.00 2.23 7.54
N LEU A 47 6.73 1.53 6.67
CA LEU A 47 7.68 0.49 7.08
C LEU A 47 8.92 1.03 7.82
N THR A 48 9.12 2.35 7.85
CA THR A 48 10.16 3.00 8.69
C THR A 48 9.60 3.63 9.96
N CYS A 49 8.27 3.64 10.16
CA CYS A 49 7.64 4.17 11.35
C CYS A 49 7.78 3.19 12.54
N GLY A 50 8.39 3.66 13.64
CA GLY A 50 8.56 2.86 14.85
C GLY A 50 7.23 2.49 15.52
N HIS A 51 6.25 3.39 15.53
CA HIS A 51 4.92 3.11 16.08
C HIS A 51 4.16 2.05 15.28
N CYS A 52 4.33 2.01 13.95
CA CYS A 52 3.78 0.94 13.14
C CYS A 52 4.41 -0.41 13.49
N ALA A 53 5.74 -0.46 13.68
CA ALA A 53 6.41 -1.68 14.13
C ALA A 53 5.94 -2.12 15.54
N ASP A 54 5.71 -1.16 16.44
CA ASP A 54 5.16 -1.45 17.78
C ASP A 54 3.72 -1.97 17.70
N PHE A 55 2.88 -1.45 16.79
CA PHE A 55 1.55 -1.98 16.51
C PHE A 55 1.62 -3.44 16.07
N HIS A 56 2.45 -3.76 15.07
CA HIS A 56 2.61 -5.14 14.59
C HIS A 56 3.15 -6.10 15.65
N LYS A 57 3.99 -5.62 16.57
CA LYS A 57 4.56 -6.42 17.64
C LYS A 57 3.61 -6.62 18.81
N ASN A 58 2.92 -5.56 19.26
CA ASN A 58 2.27 -5.52 20.55
C ASN A 58 0.74 -5.51 20.49
N VAL A 59 0.13 -5.09 19.37
CA VAL A 59 -1.31 -4.93 19.24
C VAL A 59 -1.90 -5.91 18.23
N TYR A 60 -1.29 -5.99 17.04
CA TYR A 60 -1.82 -6.79 15.94
C TYR A 60 -2.00 -8.29 16.27
N PRO A 61 -1.11 -8.96 17.05
CA PRO A 61 -1.33 -10.36 17.42
C PRO A 61 -2.62 -10.59 18.20
N SER A 62 -2.94 -9.72 19.17
CA SER A 62 -4.19 -9.80 19.93
C SER A 62 -5.40 -9.46 19.05
N LEU A 63 -5.30 -8.42 18.22
CA LEU A 63 -6.34 -8.07 17.24
C LEU A 63 -6.64 -9.25 16.30
N LYS A 64 -5.60 -9.94 15.84
CA LYS A 64 -5.73 -11.11 14.97
C LYS A 64 -6.48 -12.23 15.68
N MET A 65 -6.02 -12.64 16.86
CA MET A 65 -6.59 -13.75 17.61
C MET A 65 -8.03 -13.45 18.09
N ASP A 66 -8.29 -12.23 18.56
CA ASP A 66 -9.56 -11.92 19.22
C ASP A 66 -10.67 -11.49 18.25
N PHE A 67 -10.33 -10.97 17.07
CA PHE A 67 -11.31 -10.39 16.16
C PHE A 67 -11.20 -10.91 14.72
N ILE A 68 -9.99 -10.99 14.16
CA ILE A 68 -9.79 -11.32 12.74
C ILE A 68 -10.07 -12.81 12.52
N GLU A 69 -9.47 -13.70 13.30
CA GLU A 69 -9.65 -15.15 13.18
C GLU A 69 -11.07 -15.59 13.55
N LYS A 70 -11.79 -14.77 14.33
CA LYS A 70 -13.22 -14.99 14.63
C LYS A 70 -14.17 -14.43 13.55
N GLY A 71 -13.64 -13.88 12.46
CA GLY A 71 -14.44 -13.34 11.36
C GLY A 71 -15.18 -12.04 11.69
N LEU A 72 -14.87 -11.38 12.80
CA LEU A 72 -15.54 -10.15 13.22
C LEU A 72 -15.00 -8.92 12.52
N VAL A 73 -13.69 -8.92 12.25
CA VAL A 73 -12.94 -7.82 11.63
C VAL A 73 -12.13 -8.36 10.46
N ARG A 74 -12.09 -7.61 9.38
CA ARG A 74 -11.10 -7.72 8.31
C ARG A 74 -10.17 -6.53 8.40
N ILE A 75 -8.86 -6.73 8.29
CA ILE A 75 -7.89 -5.65 8.20
C ILE A 75 -7.33 -5.53 6.80
N GLU A 76 -7.20 -4.29 6.31
CA GLU A 76 -6.49 -3.93 5.08
C GLU A 76 -5.28 -3.09 5.43
N PHE A 77 -4.10 -3.54 4.99
CA PHE A 77 -2.86 -2.78 5.14
C PHE A 77 -2.65 -1.91 3.91
N ARG A 78 -2.49 -0.62 4.13
CA ARG A 78 -2.28 0.37 3.07
C ARG A 78 -0.97 1.11 3.27
N HIS A 79 -0.27 1.31 2.18
CA HIS A 79 1.05 1.93 2.22
C HIS A 79 0.96 3.45 2.42
N PHE A 80 1.73 3.94 3.39
CA PHE A 80 1.90 5.37 3.63
C PHE A 80 3.40 5.69 3.86
N PRO A 81 4.26 5.51 2.83
CA PRO A 81 5.70 5.68 3.00
C PRO A 81 6.04 7.13 3.40
N LEU A 82 6.81 7.28 4.47
CA LEU A 82 7.28 8.56 4.98
C LEU A 82 8.60 9.00 4.34
N ASP A 83 9.37 8.05 3.82
CA ASP A 83 10.67 8.27 3.19
C ASP A 83 10.94 7.25 2.08
N ILE A 84 12.10 7.40 1.42
CA ILE A 84 12.48 6.54 0.29
C ILE A 84 12.79 5.09 0.73
N ALA A 85 13.26 4.89 1.96
CA ALA A 85 13.52 3.54 2.48
C ALA A 85 12.20 2.81 2.73
N ALA A 86 11.18 3.51 3.28
CA ALA A 86 9.83 3.00 3.42
C ALA A 86 9.20 2.67 2.06
N LEU A 87 9.35 3.56 1.07
CA LEU A 87 8.86 3.31 -0.29
C LEU A 87 9.47 2.04 -0.89
N ASN A 88 10.79 1.88 -0.80
CA ASN A 88 11.48 0.70 -1.31
C ASN A 88 11.02 -0.58 -0.59
N ALA A 89 10.88 -0.54 0.74
CA ALA A 89 10.40 -1.67 1.52
C ALA A 89 8.92 -2.00 1.19
N SER A 90 8.08 -0.97 0.98
CA SER A 90 6.68 -1.15 0.54
C SER A 90 6.62 -1.83 -0.84
N LYS A 91 7.50 -1.46 -1.77
CA LYS A 91 7.60 -2.11 -3.09
C LYS A 91 7.95 -3.59 -2.95
N ILE A 92 8.85 -3.94 -2.04
CA ILE A 92 9.16 -5.33 -1.73
C ILE A 92 7.96 -6.05 -1.13
N GLY A 93 7.32 -5.46 -0.12
CA GLY A 93 6.14 -6.04 0.55
C GLY A 93 4.96 -6.27 -0.41
N GLN A 94 4.83 -5.43 -1.44
CA GLN A 94 3.77 -5.54 -2.44
C GLN A 94 4.14 -6.46 -3.62
N CYS A 95 5.44 -6.67 -3.87
CA CYS A 95 5.93 -7.43 -5.02
C CYS A 95 5.70 -8.93 -4.81
N ASN A 96 5.08 -9.58 -5.81
CA ASN A 96 4.74 -11.01 -5.79
C ASN A 96 3.86 -11.45 -4.60
N ASN A 97 3.14 -10.49 -3.99
CA ASN A 97 2.28 -10.83 -2.88
C ASN A 97 0.96 -11.43 -3.38
N ASP A 98 0.45 -12.42 -2.65
CA ASP A 98 -0.82 -13.07 -2.90
C ASP A 98 -2.00 -12.40 -2.18
N GLY A 99 -1.73 -11.30 -1.47
CA GLY A 99 -2.67 -10.52 -0.68
C GLY A 99 -2.59 -10.77 0.82
N ASN A 100 -1.67 -11.64 1.29
CA ASN A 100 -1.43 -11.85 2.72
C ASN A 100 -0.36 -10.88 3.28
N PRO A 101 -0.30 -10.68 4.61
CA PRO A 101 0.61 -9.75 5.24
C PRO A 101 2.00 -10.33 5.61
N ASP A 102 2.36 -11.54 5.18
CA ASP A 102 3.55 -12.24 5.68
C ASP A 102 4.84 -11.42 5.49
N VAL A 103 5.05 -10.87 4.28
CA VAL A 103 6.26 -10.07 4.00
C VAL A 103 6.24 -8.76 4.80
N LEU A 104 5.07 -8.13 5.00
CA LEU A 104 4.96 -6.95 5.86
C LEU A 104 5.33 -7.27 7.30
N ASN A 105 4.84 -8.39 7.84
CA ASN A 105 5.16 -8.83 9.19
C ASN A 105 6.66 -9.08 9.37
N ILE A 106 7.32 -9.72 8.39
CA ILE A 106 8.77 -9.90 8.39
C ILE A 106 9.48 -8.54 8.40
N LEU A 107 9.08 -7.62 7.52
CA LEU A 107 9.69 -6.29 7.42
C LEU A 107 9.54 -5.48 8.72
N PHE A 108 8.37 -5.49 9.35
CA PHE A 108 8.15 -4.81 10.62
C PHE A 108 8.93 -5.46 11.77
N SER A 109 8.95 -6.78 11.87
CA SER A 109 9.69 -7.49 12.91
C SER A 109 11.20 -7.22 12.87
N GLY A 110 11.73 -7.05 11.66
CA GLY A 110 13.14 -6.76 11.42
C GLY A 110 13.47 -5.30 11.20
N GLN A 111 12.54 -4.36 11.39
CA GLN A 111 12.69 -2.95 11.03
C GLN A 111 14.04 -2.36 11.48
N LYS A 112 14.45 -2.57 12.72
CA LYS A 112 15.73 -2.06 13.25
C LYS A 112 16.97 -2.67 12.58
N LYS A 113 16.85 -3.82 11.91
CA LYS A 113 17.96 -4.46 11.21
C LYS A 113 18.20 -3.84 9.84
N TRP A 114 17.13 -3.42 9.16
CA TRP A 114 17.21 -2.94 7.77
C TRP A 114 16.89 -1.44 7.59
N ALA A 115 16.00 -0.84 8.41
CA ALA A 115 15.62 0.56 8.31
C ALA A 115 16.72 1.48 8.90
N LYS A 116 17.90 1.42 8.30
CA LYS A 116 19.09 2.16 8.70
C LYS A 116 19.95 2.48 7.48
N GLY A 117 20.94 3.33 7.67
CA GLY A 117 21.83 3.83 6.61
C GLY A 117 21.73 5.35 6.51
N LYS A 118 22.80 5.97 6.03
CA LYS A 118 22.87 7.42 5.86
C LYS A 118 22.49 7.87 4.44
N THR A 119 22.47 6.92 3.52
CA THR A 119 22.11 7.15 2.11
C THR A 119 21.06 6.14 1.63
N PRO A 120 20.28 6.46 0.56
CA PRO A 120 19.35 5.52 -0.03
C PRO A 120 20.00 4.20 -0.47
N GLU A 121 21.26 4.25 -0.94
CA GLU A 121 22.02 3.07 -1.39
C GLU A 121 22.38 2.17 -0.21
N GLU A 122 22.80 2.75 0.93
CA GLU A 122 23.04 2.00 2.14
C GLU A 122 21.76 1.34 2.66
N ALA A 123 20.64 2.09 2.70
CA ALA A 123 19.34 1.56 3.10
C ALA A 123 18.92 0.38 2.23
N LYS A 124 19.08 0.48 0.90
CA LYS A 124 18.82 -0.63 -0.04
C LYS A 124 19.69 -1.84 0.26
N LYS A 125 20.99 -1.63 0.55
CA LYS A 125 21.93 -2.72 0.89
C LYS A 125 21.49 -3.45 2.16
N TYR A 126 21.11 -2.72 3.21
CA TYR A 126 20.61 -3.31 4.45
C TYR A 126 19.31 -4.07 4.23
N LEU A 127 18.36 -3.49 3.50
CA LEU A 127 17.10 -4.15 3.16
C LEU A 127 17.35 -5.44 2.38
N LYS A 128 18.17 -5.40 1.32
CA LYS A 128 18.50 -6.58 0.50
C LYS A 128 19.14 -7.69 1.32
N LYS A 129 20.10 -7.32 2.20
CA LYS A 129 20.74 -8.29 3.09
C LYS A 129 19.73 -8.91 4.05
N PHE A 130 18.92 -8.10 4.70
CA PHE A 130 17.89 -8.56 5.63
C PHE A 130 16.92 -9.55 4.99
N LEU A 131 16.38 -9.24 3.82
CA LEU A 131 15.46 -10.13 3.10
C LEU A 131 16.10 -11.48 2.78
N LYS A 132 17.38 -11.47 2.38
CA LYS A 132 18.14 -12.70 2.13
C LYS A 132 18.31 -13.51 3.42
N ASP A 133 18.65 -12.85 4.52
CA ASP A 133 18.86 -13.51 5.82
C ASP A 133 17.55 -14.13 6.38
N GLU A 134 16.40 -13.50 6.11
CA GLU A 134 15.06 -13.99 6.50
C GLU A 134 14.44 -14.95 5.45
N GLY A 135 15.17 -15.29 4.39
CA GLY A 135 14.71 -16.26 3.37
C GLY A 135 13.60 -15.74 2.46
N VAL A 136 13.37 -14.43 2.39
CA VAL A 136 12.36 -13.83 1.51
C VAL A 136 12.84 -13.87 0.07
N ASN A 137 12.20 -14.71 -0.74
CA ASN A 137 12.56 -14.93 -2.14
C ASN A 137 11.82 -13.95 -3.07
N VAL A 138 12.45 -12.82 -3.36
CA VAL A 138 11.95 -11.82 -4.31
C VAL A 138 13.02 -11.40 -5.29
N ASN A 139 12.64 -11.06 -6.52
CA ASN A 139 13.55 -10.40 -7.44
C ASN A 139 13.67 -8.92 -7.04
N PHE A 140 14.62 -8.64 -6.15
CA PHE A 140 14.79 -7.34 -5.51
C PHE A 140 14.84 -6.17 -6.50
N GLU A 141 15.66 -6.27 -7.54
CA GLU A 141 15.83 -5.19 -8.52
C GLU A 141 14.56 -5.01 -9.37
N LYS A 142 13.92 -6.11 -9.78
CA LYS A 142 12.65 -6.05 -10.51
C LYS A 142 11.58 -5.35 -9.67
N CYS A 143 11.43 -5.73 -8.40
CA CYS A 143 10.43 -5.14 -7.49
C CYS A 143 10.66 -3.63 -7.30
N LEU A 144 11.92 -3.21 -7.10
CA LEU A 144 12.24 -1.79 -6.91
C LEU A 144 12.04 -0.94 -8.17
N ASN A 145 12.14 -1.53 -9.37
CA ASN A 145 11.98 -0.82 -10.63
C ASN A 145 10.56 -0.93 -11.21
N ASP A 146 9.65 -1.65 -10.55
CA ASP A 146 8.28 -1.79 -11.01
C ASP A 146 7.46 -0.51 -10.75
N LYS A 147 7.14 0.20 -11.84
CA LYS A 147 6.38 1.44 -11.79
C LYS A 147 4.93 1.23 -11.38
N ASN A 148 4.32 0.11 -11.75
CA ASN A 148 2.93 -0.16 -11.38
C ASN A 148 2.80 -0.34 -9.87
N ILE A 149 3.77 -1.02 -9.24
CA ILE A 149 3.82 -1.18 -7.78
C ILE A 149 4.07 0.18 -7.11
N GLU A 150 5.00 0.99 -7.66
CA GLU A 150 5.26 2.33 -7.14
C GLU A 150 4.01 3.20 -7.17
N ASP A 151 3.34 3.25 -8.32
CA ASP A 151 2.13 4.05 -8.50
C ASP A 151 0.99 3.57 -7.58
N TYR A 152 0.84 2.25 -7.40
CA TYR A 152 -0.10 1.67 -6.45
C TYR A 152 0.16 2.15 -5.01
N ILE A 153 1.41 2.08 -4.55
CA ILE A 153 1.81 2.52 -3.21
C ILE A 153 1.58 4.03 -3.01
N LEU A 154 1.95 4.84 -4.01
CA LEU A 154 1.76 6.29 -3.94
C LEU A 154 0.28 6.66 -3.98
N ASN A 155 -0.56 5.91 -4.71
CA ASN A 155 -2.01 6.10 -4.72
C ASN A 155 -2.63 5.77 -3.35
N ASP A 156 -2.18 4.73 -2.64
CA ASP A 156 -2.60 4.46 -1.27
C ASP A 156 -2.35 5.68 -0.38
N ARG A 157 -1.15 6.26 -0.44
CA ARG A 157 -0.80 7.45 0.33
C ARG A 157 -1.67 8.66 -0.05
N ILE A 158 -1.87 8.88 -1.34
CA ILE A 158 -2.71 9.99 -1.84
C ILE A 158 -4.16 9.82 -1.37
N GLU A 159 -4.71 8.62 -1.45
CA GLU A 159 -6.06 8.31 -0.96
C GLU A 159 -6.16 8.56 0.54
N GLY A 160 -5.18 8.08 1.32
CA GLY A 160 -5.11 8.30 2.76
C GLY A 160 -5.20 9.78 3.11
N VAL A 161 -4.38 10.63 2.47
CA VAL A 161 -4.39 12.07 2.70
C VAL A 161 -5.71 12.71 2.25
N LYS A 162 -6.15 12.46 1.02
CA LYS A 162 -7.29 13.16 0.43
C LYS A 162 -8.62 12.72 1.01
N LYS A 163 -8.85 11.42 1.15
CA LYS A 163 -10.14 10.84 1.52
C LYS A 163 -10.28 10.64 3.03
N PHE A 164 -9.24 10.15 3.68
CA PHE A 164 -9.27 9.77 5.09
C PHE A 164 -8.57 10.77 6.01
N LYS A 165 -7.96 11.83 5.45
CA LYS A 165 -7.27 12.90 6.21
C LYS A 165 -6.10 12.37 7.06
N VAL A 166 -5.48 11.27 6.62
CA VAL A 166 -4.27 10.74 7.26
C VAL A 166 -3.13 11.72 7.07
N ASN A 167 -2.48 12.12 8.16
CA ASN A 167 -1.37 13.09 8.17
C ASN A 167 -0.12 12.57 8.91
N ALA A 168 -0.23 11.43 9.56
CA ALA A 168 0.86 10.74 10.28
C ALA A 168 0.60 9.22 10.31
N THR A 169 1.64 8.46 10.65
CA THR A 169 1.58 7.00 10.89
C THR A 169 2.21 6.67 12.23
#